data_432c0add3a95f1ad18c34bd5a70322d6
#
_entry.id   432c0add3a95f1ad18c34bd5a70322d6
#
_cell.length_a   1.000
_cell.length_b   1.000
_cell.length_c   1.000
_cell.angle_alpha   90.00
_cell.angle_beta   90.00
_cell.angle_gamma   90.00
#
_symmetry.space_group_name_H-M   'P 1'
#
loop_
_entity.id
_entity.type
_entity.pdbx_description
1 polymer ?
#
loop_
_entity_poly.entity_id
_entity_poly.type
_entity_poly.pdbx_seq_one_letter_code
_entity_poly.pdbx_strand_id
1 'polypeptide(L)'
;NLLKNFSFIEYPKLGIKELEKIIKSIKRLSGGIILIDYGFLKQENTDTIQSVKNHKNNNLFENIGEADITSLVNFSLLRNVLLSKNLMVNNVVSQSFFLKKMGILKRAEILSQTMNFKEKSDLYYRLERLLSSKYMGELFKVICAFKIKKKFSLGFK
;
A
#
# COMPACT_ATOMS: atom_id res chain seq x y z
N ASN A 1 4.30 22.89 -14.92
CA ASN A 1 3.05 23.42 -14.33
C ASN A 1 2.00 22.34 -13.99
N LEU A 2 2.45 21.23 -13.37
CA LEU A 2 1.58 20.12 -12.96
C LEU A 2 0.61 20.49 -11.80
N LEU A 3 0.89 21.57 -11.08
CA LEU A 3 0.12 21.97 -9.90
C LEU A 3 -1.05 22.94 -10.19
N LYS A 4 -1.14 23.49 -11.39
CA LYS A 4 -2.16 24.51 -11.71
C LYS A 4 -3.62 24.02 -11.69
N ASN A 5 -3.82 22.69 -11.71
CA ASN A 5 -5.15 22.07 -11.80
C ASN A 5 -5.65 21.45 -10.50
N PHE A 6 -4.90 21.57 -9.40
CA PHE A 6 -5.29 20.99 -8.12
C PHE A 6 -5.64 22.10 -7.12
N SER A 7 -6.82 22.04 -6.55
CA SER A 7 -7.27 22.91 -5.47
C SER A 7 -6.77 22.43 -4.10
N PHE A 8 -6.33 21.17 -4.00
CA PHE A 8 -5.86 20.55 -2.78
C PHE A 8 -4.68 19.60 -3.04
N ILE A 9 -3.63 19.69 -2.21
CA ILE A 9 -2.43 18.85 -2.33
C ILE A 9 -2.00 18.38 -0.93
N GLU A 10 -1.98 17.06 -0.73
CA GLU A 10 -1.36 16.45 0.44
C GLU A 10 0.10 16.11 0.14
N TYR A 11 1.01 16.69 0.92
CA TYR A 11 2.44 16.46 0.75
C TYR A 11 3.09 15.96 2.04
N PRO A 12 3.45 14.66 2.14
CA PRO A 12 3.99 14.05 3.36
C PRO A 12 5.49 14.36 3.52
N LYS A 13 5.83 15.63 3.78
CA LYS A 13 7.21 16.13 3.86
C LYS A 13 8.10 15.29 4.77
N LEU A 14 7.63 14.95 5.98
CA LEU A 14 8.40 14.15 6.92
C LEU A 14 8.55 12.70 6.46
N GLY A 15 7.47 12.09 5.95
CA GLY A 15 7.51 10.73 5.41
C GLY A 15 8.49 10.59 4.24
N ILE A 16 8.53 11.57 3.33
CA ILE A 16 9.52 11.58 2.24
C ILE A 16 10.94 11.70 2.77
N LYS A 17 11.19 12.54 3.78
CA LYS A 17 12.50 12.66 4.41
C LYS A 17 12.96 11.35 5.05
N GLU A 18 12.09 10.62 5.72
CA GLU A 18 12.41 9.31 6.27
C GLU A 18 12.63 8.26 5.16
N LEU A 19 11.82 8.27 4.11
CA LEU A 19 12.02 7.41 2.95
C LEU A 19 13.39 7.65 2.30
N GLU A 20 13.85 8.89 2.22
CA GLU A 20 15.19 9.21 1.67
C GLU A 20 16.33 8.58 2.49
N LYS A 21 16.19 8.48 3.82
CA LYS A 21 17.16 7.77 4.67
C LYS A 21 17.18 6.26 4.35
N ILE A 22 16.01 5.67 4.20
CA ILE A 22 15.87 4.26 3.81
C ILE A 22 16.50 4.02 2.42
N ILE A 23 16.24 4.90 1.45
CA ILE A 23 16.81 4.83 0.10
C ILE A 23 18.35 4.88 0.13
N LYS A 24 18.94 5.71 0.98
CA LYS A 24 20.41 5.76 1.15
C LYS A 24 20.94 4.39 1.61
N SER A 25 20.27 3.73 2.54
CA SER A 25 20.64 2.39 3.02
C SER A 25 20.44 1.32 1.93
N ILE A 26 19.35 1.36 1.18
CA ILE A 26 19.10 0.46 0.04
C ILE A 26 20.23 0.59 -0.99
N LYS A 27 20.65 1.81 -1.31
CA LYS A 27 21.73 2.06 -2.26
C LYS A 27 23.09 1.54 -1.77
N ARG A 28 23.39 1.72 -0.49
CA ARG A 28 24.64 1.28 0.12
C ARG A 28 24.74 -0.24 0.19
N LEU A 29 23.63 -0.91 0.54
CA LEU A 29 23.58 -2.36 0.78
C LEU A 29 23.11 -3.17 -0.44
N SER A 30 22.85 -2.50 -1.57
CA SER A 30 22.27 -3.15 -2.77
C SER A 30 20.98 -3.94 -2.50
N GLY A 31 20.13 -3.38 -1.63
CA GLY A 31 18.87 -3.97 -1.21
C GLY A 31 17.66 -3.50 -2.02
N GLY A 32 16.47 -3.74 -1.46
CA GLY A 32 15.20 -3.29 -1.98
C GLY A 32 14.20 -3.01 -0.87
N ILE A 33 13.06 -2.44 -1.25
CA ILE A 33 11.93 -2.14 -0.36
C ILE A 33 10.62 -2.53 -1.05
N ILE A 34 9.70 -3.10 -0.30
CA ILE A 34 8.29 -3.26 -0.67
C ILE A 34 7.49 -2.39 0.28
N LEU A 35 6.62 -1.55 -0.28
CA LEU A 35 5.70 -0.71 0.48
C LEU A 35 4.27 -1.14 0.14
N ILE A 36 3.47 -1.36 1.17
CA ILE A 36 2.08 -1.78 1.07
C ILE A 36 1.28 -0.88 2.01
N ASP A 37 0.35 -0.13 1.45
CA ASP A 37 -0.53 0.73 2.25
C ASP A 37 -1.83 1.03 1.49
N TYR A 38 -2.82 1.60 2.16
CA TYR A 38 -4.00 2.13 1.51
C TYR A 38 -3.69 3.46 0.82
N GLY A 39 -4.16 3.61 -0.41
CA GLY A 39 -3.81 4.79 -1.19
C GLY A 39 -4.33 4.79 -2.62
N PHE A 40 -3.94 5.81 -3.35
CA PHE A 40 -4.39 6.10 -4.70
C PHE A 40 -3.23 6.29 -5.68
N LEU A 41 -3.56 6.18 -6.98
CA LEU A 41 -2.65 6.48 -8.09
C LEU A 41 -2.96 7.80 -8.76
N LYS A 42 -4.23 8.16 -8.86
CA LYS A 42 -4.68 9.40 -9.50
C LYS A 42 -5.09 10.39 -8.40
N GLN A 43 -4.45 11.54 -8.39
CA GLN A 43 -4.82 12.62 -7.48
C GLN A 43 -6.24 13.10 -7.80
N GLU A 44 -7.07 13.13 -6.78
CA GLU A 44 -8.37 13.80 -6.80
C GLU A 44 -8.26 15.10 -6.02
N ASN A 45 -9.14 16.06 -6.31
CA ASN A 45 -9.18 17.36 -5.61
C ASN A 45 -9.94 17.25 -4.27
N THR A 46 -9.73 16.17 -3.56
CA THR A 46 -10.37 15.87 -2.29
C THR A 46 -9.35 15.57 -1.21
N ASP A 47 -9.67 16.00 -0.01
CA ASP A 47 -8.97 15.67 1.21
C ASP A 47 -9.12 14.17 1.52
N THR A 48 -8.02 13.53 1.91
CA THR A 48 -8.03 12.12 2.31
C THR A 48 -7.81 11.92 3.81
N ILE A 49 -7.64 13.01 4.58
CA ILE A 49 -7.47 12.93 6.04
C ILE A 49 -8.79 12.46 6.66
N GLN A 50 -8.69 11.48 7.52
CA GLN A 50 -9.82 10.94 8.27
C GLN A 50 -9.43 10.63 9.70
N SER A 51 -10.39 10.71 10.59
CA SER A 51 -10.29 10.29 11.97
C SER A 51 -11.14 9.05 12.20
N VAL A 52 -10.58 8.04 12.88
CA VAL A 52 -11.26 6.77 13.16
C VAL A 52 -11.14 6.44 14.64
N LYS A 53 -12.28 6.17 15.30
CA LYS A 53 -12.33 5.67 16.68
C LYS A 53 -13.21 4.43 16.74
N ASN A 54 -12.69 3.34 17.32
CA ASN A 54 -13.39 2.06 17.45
C ASN A 54 -13.95 1.55 16.09
N HIS A 55 -13.17 1.67 15.01
CA HIS A 55 -13.53 1.30 13.64
C HIS A 55 -14.72 2.09 13.05
N LYS A 56 -15.03 3.27 13.59
CA LYS A 56 -16.07 4.17 13.08
C LYS A 56 -15.46 5.52 12.73
N ASN A 57 -16.04 6.17 11.72
CA ASN A 57 -15.66 7.53 11.38
C ASN A 57 -15.88 8.45 12.59
N ASN A 58 -14.91 9.30 12.85
CA ASN A 58 -14.89 10.28 13.91
C ASN A 58 -14.63 11.67 13.32
N ASN A 59 -15.07 12.72 13.99
CA ASN A 59 -14.69 14.07 13.59
C ASN A 59 -13.22 14.31 13.92
N LEU A 60 -12.49 15.02 13.05
CA LEU A 60 -11.06 15.30 13.24
C LEU A 60 -10.73 16.02 14.54
N PHE A 61 -11.65 16.84 15.05
CA PHE A 61 -11.47 17.64 16.25
C PHE A 61 -12.13 17.04 17.49
N GLU A 62 -12.70 15.84 17.37
CA GLU A 62 -13.29 15.11 18.49
C GLU A 62 -12.37 13.99 18.95
N ASN A 63 -12.45 13.64 20.24
CA ASN A 63 -11.67 12.56 20.85
C ASN A 63 -10.16 12.69 20.59
N ILE A 64 -9.62 13.90 20.72
CA ILE A 64 -8.19 14.20 20.48
C ILE A 64 -7.32 13.33 21.40
N GLY A 65 -6.36 12.62 20.79
CA GLY A 65 -5.48 11.66 21.48
C GLY A 65 -6.07 10.27 21.70
N GLU A 66 -7.35 10.03 21.33
CA GLU A 66 -8.03 8.73 21.46
C GLU A 66 -8.49 8.16 20.10
N ALA A 67 -8.41 8.94 19.05
CA ALA A 67 -8.78 8.55 17.69
C ALA A 67 -7.54 8.49 16.79
N ASP A 68 -7.51 7.52 15.89
CA ASP A 68 -6.48 7.42 14.87
C ASP A 68 -6.73 8.45 13.77
N ILE A 69 -5.71 9.22 13.42
CA ILE A 69 -5.73 10.13 12.26
C ILE A 69 -4.92 9.50 11.14
N THR A 70 -5.53 9.33 9.99
CA THR A 70 -4.94 8.67 8.84
C THR A 70 -5.20 9.45 7.56
N SER A 71 -4.38 9.21 6.52
CA SER A 71 -4.59 9.72 5.17
C SER A 71 -4.19 8.66 4.15
N LEU A 72 -4.69 8.77 2.94
CA LEU A 72 -4.33 7.86 1.86
C LEU A 72 -2.94 8.20 1.30
N VAL A 73 -2.15 7.18 1.00
CA VAL A 73 -0.82 7.35 0.38
C VAL A 73 -0.97 7.65 -1.11
N ASN A 74 -0.35 8.74 -1.56
CA ASN A 74 -0.21 9.03 -2.99
C ASN A 74 0.91 8.16 -3.59
N PHE A 75 0.56 7.01 -4.15
CA PHE A 75 1.52 6.07 -4.75
C PHE A 75 2.17 6.59 -6.04
N SER A 76 1.55 7.52 -6.76
CA SER A 76 2.19 8.17 -7.91
C SER A 76 3.34 9.08 -7.46
N LEU A 77 3.11 9.89 -6.40
CA LEU A 77 4.17 10.71 -5.79
C LEU A 77 5.29 9.81 -5.26
N LEU A 78 4.94 8.77 -4.50
CA LEU A 78 5.88 7.82 -3.94
C LEU A 78 6.75 7.17 -5.03
N ARG A 79 6.14 6.72 -6.12
CA ARG A 79 6.83 6.14 -7.27
C ARG A 79 7.81 7.15 -7.90
N ASN A 80 7.38 8.39 -8.08
CA ASN A 80 8.23 9.45 -8.66
C ASN A 80 9.43 9.76 -7.76
N VAL A 81 9.25 9.79 -6.44
CA VAL A 81 10.35 9.97 -5.49
C VAL A 81 11.37 8.82 -5.61
N LEU A 82 10.90 7.56 -5.66
CA LEU A 82 11.77 6.40 -5.80
C LEU A 82 12.56 6.42 -7.12
N LEU A 83 11.90 6.77 -8.23
CA LEU A 83 12.53 6.90 -9.56
C LEU A 83 13.55 8.03 -9.59
N SER A 84 13.23 9.20 -9.01
CA SER A 84 14.16 10.36 -8.96
C SER A 84 15.46 10.07 -8.18
N LYS A 85 15.44 9.03 -7.34
CA LYS A 85 16.62 8.55 -6.61
C LYS A 85 17.33 7.40 -7.35
N ASN A 86 17.07 7.19 -8.64
CA ASN A 86 17.71 6.16 -9.48
C ASN A 86 17.57 4.74 -8.92
N LEU A 87 16.41 4.40 -8.38
CA LEU A 87 16.02 3.03 -8.08
C LEU A 87 15.26 2.42 -9.26
N MET A 88 15.36 1.13 -9.44
CA MET A 88 14.44 0.37 -10.28
C MET A 88 13.12 0.21 -9.54
N VAL A 89 12.02 0.62 -10.15
CA VAL A 89 10.71 0.64 -9.52
C VAL A 89 9.73 -0.16 -10.36
N ASN A 90 9.02 -1.10 -9.75
CA ASN A 90 7.93 -1.82 -10.41
C ASN A 90 6.70 -0.89 -10.56
N ASN A 91 5.78 -1.29 -11.45
CA ASN A 91 4.48 -0.63 -11.49
C ASN A 91 3.76 -0.83 -10.15
N VAL A 92 2.99 0.18 -9.75
CA VAL A 92 2.10 0.02 -8.59
C VAL A 92 0.96 -0.92 -8.99
N VAL A 93 0.68 -1.88 -8.14
CA VAL A 93 -0.43 -2.84 -8.34
C VAL A 93 -1.33 -2.84 -7.11
N SER A 94 -2.57 -3.36 -7.26
CA SER A 94 -3.45 -3.55 -6.10
C SER A 94 -2.96 -4.73 -5.24
N GLN A 95 -3.31 -4.72 -3.96
CA GLN A 95 -3.01 -5.83 -3.05
C GLN A 95 -3.60 -7.15 -3.56
N SER A 96 -4.83 -7.12 -4.08
CA SER A 96 -5.49 -8.29 -4.65
C SER A 96 -4.67 -8.89 -5.79
N PHE A 97 -4.22 -8.06 -6.72
CA PHE A 97 -3.38 -8.50 -7.83
C PHE A 97 -2.07 -9.10 -7.32
N PHE A 98 -1.36 -8.38 -6.45
CA PHE A 98 -0.09 -8.82 -5.88
C PHE A 98 -0.21 -10.16 -5.17
N LEU A 99 -1.15 -10.30 -4.24
CA LEU A 99 -1.32 -11.52 -3.46
C LEU A 99 -1.73 -12.73 -4.33
N LYS A 100 -2.60 -12.52 -5.32
CA LYS A 100 -2.96 -13.57 -6.28
C LYS A 100 -1.75 -14.06 -7.07
N LYS A 101 -0.92 -13.13 -7.56
CA LYS A 101 0.33 -13.46 -8.26
C LYS A 101 1.38 -14.10 -7.36
N MET A 102 1.37 -13.82 -6.07
CA MET A 102 2.18 -14.48 -5.06
C MET A 102 1.67 -15.87 -4.66
N GLY A 103 0.51 -16.30 -5.19
CA GLY A 103 -0.01 -17.64 -5.00
C GLY A 103 -0.86 -17.82 -3.73
N ILE A 104 -1.46 -16.76 -3.18
CA ILE A 104 -2.27 -16.82 -1.96
C ILE A 104 -3.42 -17.82 -2.06
N LEU A 105 -4.06 -17.94 -3.25
CA LEU A 105 -5.16 -18.87 -3.48
C LEU A 105 -4.68 -20.33 -3.40
N LYS A 106 -3.53 -20.63 -4.02
CA LYS A 106 -2.96 -21.97 -3.95
C LYS A 106 -2.53 -22.35 -2.55
N ARG A 107 -1.96 -21.39 -1.80
CA ARG A 107 -1.64 -21.60 -0.38
C ARG A 107 -2.89 -21.87 0.45
N ALA A 108 -3.98 -21.13 0.22
CA ALA A 108 -5.23 -21.32 0.93
C ALA A 108 -5.86 -22.70 0.62
N GLU A 109 -5.84 -23.13 -0.65
CA GLU A 109 -6.28 -24.46 -1.07
C GLU A 109 -5.53 -25.55 -0.29
N ILE A 110 -4.20 -25.48 -0.25
CA ILE A 110 -3.37 -26.46 0.47
C ILE A 110 -3.72 -26.47 1.97
N LEU A 111 -3.77 -25.30 2.59
CA LEU A 111 -4.08 -25.19 4.03
C LEU A 111 -5.49 -25.72 4.35
N SER A 112 -6.47 -25.51 3.48
CA SER A 112 -7.85 -25.93 3.72
C SER A 112 -8.04 -27.45 3.70
N GLN A 113 -7.11 -28.23 3.15
CA GLN A 113 -7.22 -29.68 3.08
C GLN A 113 -7.26 -30.36 4.47
N THR A 114 -6.58 -29.78 5.45
CA THR A 114 -6.50 -30.33 6.81
C THR A 114 -7.41 -29.61 7.81
N MET A 115 -8.16 -28.60 7.37
CA MET A 115 -9.00 -27.76 8.21
C MET A 115 -10.42 -28.33 8.35
N ASN A 116 -11.01 -28.16 9.53
CA ASN A 116 -12.43 -28.40 9.75
C ASN A 116 -13.30 -27.30 9.12
N PHE A 117 -14.61 -27.43 9.16
CA PHE A 117 -15.55 -26.51 8.52
C PHE A 117 -15.42 -25.06 9.03
N LYS A 118 -15.30 -24.87 10.35
CA LYS A 118 -15.16 -23.53 10.96
C LYS A 118 -13.86 -22.86 10.54
N GLU A 119 -12.75 -23.59 10.57
CA GLU A 119 -11.44 -23.08 10.14
C GLU A 119 -11.42 -22.70 8.65
N LYS A 120 -12.09 -23.49 7.79
CA LYS A 120 -12.25 -23.15 6.38
C LYS A 120 -13.06 -21.86 6.21
N SER A 121 -14.16 -21.71 6.93
CA SER A 121 -14.97 -20.50 6.89
C SER A 121 -14.16 -19.27 7.29
N ASP A 122 -13.39 -19.35 8.38
CA ASP A 122 -12.52 -18.27 8.83
C ASP A 122 -11.41 -17.94 7.81
N LEU A 123 -10.82 -18.96 7.18
CA LEU A 123 -9.82 -18.78 6.13
C LEU A 123 -10.40 -18.02 4.93
N TYR A 124 -11.58 -18.43 4.44
CA TYR A 124 -12.22 -17.78 3.31
C TYR A 124 -12.65 -16.35 3.63
N TYR A 125 -13.17 -16.09 4.82
CA TYR A 125 -13.49 -14.73 5.26
C TYR A 125 -12.24 -13.82 5.27
N ARG A 126 -11.10 -14.31 5.77
CA ARG A 126 -9.83 -13.57 5.75
C ARG A 126 -9.34 -13.33 4.32
N LEU A 127 -9.47 -14.32 3.42
CA LEU A 127 -9.14 -14.15 2.00
C LEU A 127 -10.02 -13.09 1.34
N GLU A 128 -11.31 -13.11 1.62
CA GLU A 128 -12.24 -12.11 1.10
C GLU A 128 -11.83 -10.70 1.55
N ARG A 129 -11.52 -10.52 2.82
CA ARG A 129 -11.02 -9.22 3.33
C ARG A 129 -9.77 -8.74 2.60
N LEU A 130 -8.82 -9.63 2.33
CA LEU A 130 -7.56 -9.27 1.67
C LEU A 130 -7.71 -9.01 0.17
N LEU A 131 -8.63 -9.70 -0.52
CA LEU A 131 -8.67 -9.76 -1.97
C LEU A 131 -9.86 -9.03 -2.60
N SER A 132 -10.96 -8.86 -1.88
CA SER A 132 -12.16 -8.22 -2.43
C SER A 132 -11.97 -6.71 -2.58
N SER A 133 -12.50 -6.15 -3.68
CA SER A 133 -12.56 -4.71 -3.92
C SER A 133 -13.41 -3.95 -2.91
N LYS A 134 -14.36 -4.64 -2.25
CA LYS A 134 -15.19 -4.06 -1.17
C LYS A 134 -14.40 -3.80 0.12
N TYR A 135 -13.23 -4.43 0.27
CA TYR A 135 -12.39 -4.32 1.45
C TYR A 135 -10.99 -3.83 1.08
N MET A 136 -9.96 -4.62 1.38
CA MET A 136 -8.56 -4.20 1.24
C MET A 136 -8.00 -4.41 -0.18
N GLY A 137 -8.62 -5.25 -0.99
CA GLY A 137 -8.03 -5.76 -2.23
C GLY A 137 -7.65 -4.67 -3.24
N GLU A 138 -8.52 -3.68 -3.45
CA GLU A 138 -8.26 -2.54 -4.34
C GLU A 138 -7.83 -1.28 -3.58
N LEU A 139 -8.22 -1.12 -2.32
CA LEU A 139 -7.83 0.03 -1.51
C LEU A 139 -6.33 0.06 -1.27
N PHE A 140 -5.75 -1.08 -0.90
CA PHE A 140 -4.31 -1.20 -0.67
C PHE A 140 -3.55 -1.34 -1.99
N LYS A 141 -2.42 -0.65 -2.08
CA LYS A 141 -1.49 -0.67 -3.20
C LYS A 141 -0.16 -1.26 -2.77
N VAL A 142 0.54 -1.83 -3.73
CA VAL A 142 1.86 -2.44 -3.53
C VAL A 142 2.83 -1.85 -4.54
N ILE A 143 3.97 -1.40 -4.06
CA ILE A 143 5.09 -0.95 -4.89
C ILE A 143 6.38 -1.58 -4.39
N CYS A 144 7.27 -1.96 -5.31
CA CYS A 144 8.60 -2.45 -5.00
C CYS A 144 9.65 -1.59 -5.70
N ALA A 145 10.70 -1.24 -4.96
CA ALA A 145 11.86 -0.53 -5.51
C ALA A 145 13.16 -1.18 -5.02
N PHE A 146 14.20 -1.22 -5.88
CA PHE A 146 15.46 -1.89 -5.59
C PHE A 146 16.62 -1.30 -6.38
N LYS A 147 17.84 -1.52 -5.92
CA LYS A 147 19.05 -1.05 -6.59
C LYS A 147 19.63 -2.08 -7.58
N ILE A 148 19.31 -3.35 -7.46
CA ILE A 148 19.93 -4.44 -8.23
C ILE A 148 19.53 -4.35 -9.71
N LYS A 149 20.48 -4.60 -10.63
CA LYS A 149 20.23 -4.59 -12.09
C LYS A 149 19.24 -5.67 -12.56
N LYS A 150 19.05 -6.75 -11.80
CA LYS A 150 18.13 -7.85 -12.14
C LYS A 150 16.71 -7.46 -11.74
N LYS A 151 15.80 -7.39 -12.70
CA LYS A 151 14.41 -6.99 -12.47
C LYS A 151 13.67 -8.01 -11.62
N PHE A 152 13.29 -7.65 -10.42
CA PHE A 152 12.37 -8.42 -9.60
C PHE A 152 10.94 -8.16 -10.09
N SER A 153 10.22 -9.20 -10.49
CA SER A 153 8.87 -9.07 -11.07
C SER A 153 7.82 -9.98 -10.43
N LEU A 154 8.20 -10.81 -9.46
CA LEU A 154 7.27 -11.68 -8.75
C LEU A 154 6.19 -10.85 -8.05
N GLY A 155 4.93 -11.17 -8.28
CA GLY A 155 3.79 -10.41 -7.75
C GLY A 155 3.40 -9.15 -8.55
N PHE A 156 4.19 -8.75 -9.57
CA PHE A 156 3.99 -7.51 -10.34
C PHE A 156 3.73 -7.74 -11.84
N LYS A 157 3.61 -9.00 -12.27
CA LYS A 157 3.30 -9.39 -13.65
C LYS A 157 2.13 -10.39 -13.69
#